data_a7492da8c4c6ca8d24037bd697dbd9c7
#
_entry.id   a7492da8c4c6ca8d24037bd697dbd9c7
#
_cell.length_a   1.000
_cell.length_b   1.000
_cell.length_c   1.000
_cell.angle_alpha   90.00
_cell.angle_beta   90.00
_cell.angle_gamma   90.00
#
_symmetry.space_group_name_H-M   'P 1'
#
loop_
_entity.id
_entity.type
_entity.pdbx_description
1 polymer ?
#
loop_
_entity_poly.entity_id
_entity_poly.type
_entity_poly.pdbx_seq_one_letter_code
_entity_poly.pdbx_strand_id
1 'polypeptide(L)'
;MAITLNITVSDEDEKILKNELLNPEDWIKDAVQQKIENCYSRFQSEWTVKLMNDASFSDPIPSNKSGFITLVTGRSDYKNRAERDS
;
A
#
# COMPACT_ATOMS: atom_id res chain seq x y z
N MET A 1 9.41 -1.42 9.12
CA MET A 1 9.66 -0.05 9.61
C MET A 1 8.59 0.89 9.07
N ALA A 2 7.97 1.66 9.94
CA ALA A 2 6.92 2.60 9.53
C ALA A 2 7.52 3.94 9.11
N ILE A 3 6.83 4.64 8.21
CA ILE A 3 7.21 6.00 7.83
C ILE A 3 6.09 6.96 8.23
N THR A 4 6.47 8.18 8.57
CA THR A 4 5.51 9.24 8.85
C THR A 4 5.44 10.15 7.62
N LEU A 5 4.23 10.36 7.13
CA LEU A 5 3.99 11.19 5.96
C LEU A 5 3.40 12.53 6.40
N ASN A 6 4.04 13.62 6.02
CA ASN A 6 3.60 14.96 6.34
C ASN A 6 3.23 15.69 5.06
N ILE A 7 2.05 16.30 5.05
CA ILE A 7 1.57 17.10 3.92
C ILE A 7 1.29 18.50 4.44
N THR A 8 1.90 19.50 3.81
CA THR A 8 1.70 20.90 4.15
C THR A 8 1.00 21.60 2.99
N VAL A 9 -0.07 22.29 3.30
CA VAL A 9 -0.76 23.13 2.32
C VAL A 9 -0.67 24.58 2.76
N SER A 10 -0.76 25.50 1.80
CA SER A 10 -0.73 26.93 2.09
C SER A 10 -1.98 27.35 2.86
N ASP A 11 -1.91 28.53 3.50
CA ASP A 11 -3.07 29.08 4.21
C ASP A 11 -4.26 29.28 3.26
N GLU A 12 -4.00 29.68 2.03
CA GLU A 12 -5.04 29.85 1.02
C GLU A 12 -5.71 28.52 0.67
N ASP A 13 -4.89 27.48 0.44
CA ASP A 13 -5.41 26.16 0.13
C ASP A 13 -6.17 25.55 1.31
N GLU A 14 -5.72 25.82 2.53
CA GLU A 14 -6.45 25.39 3.74
C GLU A 14 -7.85 25.97 3.76
N LYS A 15 -8.00 27.26 3.40
CA LYS A 15 -9.30 27.89 3.36
C LYS A 15 -10.22 27.25 2.33
N ILE A 16 -9.69 26.89 1.18
CA ILE A 16 -10.45 26.19 0.14
C ILE A 16 -10.91 24.82 0.63
N LEU A 17 -10.00 24.06 1.26
CA LEU A 17 -10.35 22.76 1.80
C LEU A 17 -11.43 22.84 2.85
N LYS A 18 -11.34 23.81 3.74
CA LYS A 18 -12.33 24.00 4.80
C LYS A 18 -13.68 24.46 4.27
N ASN A 19 -13.70 25.07 3.10
CA ASN A 19 -14.97 25.44 2.44
C ASN A 19 -15.76 24.21 2.00
N GLU A 20 -15.06 23.14 1.60
CA GLU A 20 -15.69 21.94 1.06
C GLU A 20 -15.75 20.79 2.07
N LEU A 21 -14.80 20.74 3.00
CA LEU A 21 -14.62 19.61 3.90
C LEU A 21 -14.79 20.03 5.35
N LEU A 22 -15.55 19.26 6.10
CA LEU A 22 -15.74 19.50 7.51
C LEU A 22 -14.44 19.30 8.28
N ASN A 23 -13.68 18.25 7.92
CA ASN A 23 -12.40 17.95 8.53
C ASN A 23 -11.42 17.47 7.45
N PRO A 24 -10.58 18.38 6.92
CA PRO A 24 -9.62 18.01 5.88
C PRO A 24 -8.62 16.93 6.30
N GLU A 25 -8.18 16.91 7.56
CA GLU A 25 -7.24 15.89 8.04
C GLU A 25 -7.84 14.49 7.96
N ASP A 26 -9.09 14.33 8.37
CA ASP A 26 -9.77 13.04 8.30
C ASP A 26 -9.96 12.60 6.86
N TRP A 27 -10.31 13.53 5.97
CA TRP A 27 -10.43 13.23 4.55
C TRP A 27 -9.11 12.69 3.98
N ILE A 28 -8.00 13.34 4.31
CA ILE A 28 -6.66 12.93 3.85
C ILE A 28 -6.31 11.54 4.41
N LYS A 29 -6.58 11.30 5.69
CA LYS A 29 -6.33 9.99 6.30
C LYS A 29 -7.13 8.90 5.62
N ASP A 30 -8.40 9.15 5.32
CA ASP A 30 -9.26 8.19 4.65
C ASP A 30 -8.77 7.93 3.21
N ALA A 31 -8.34 8.97 2.51
CA ALA A 31 -7.81 8.84 1.16
C ALA A 31 -6.54 7.98 1.12
N VAL A 32 -5.64 8.20 2.08
CA VAL A 32 -4.41 7.40 2.20
C VAL A 32 -4.75 5.95 2.52
N GLN A 33 -5.66 5.73 3.46
CA GLN A 33 -6.06 4.37 3.83
C GLN A 33 -6.70 3.64 2.65
N GLN A 34 -7.55 4.32 1.90
CA GLN A 34 -8.17 3.73 0.71
C GLN A 34 -7.12 3.38 -0.35
N LYS A 35 -6.12 4.23 -0.54
CA LYS A 35 -5.02 3.96 -1.46
C LYS A 35 -4.23 2.72 -1.03
N ILE A 36 -3.95 2.60 0.26
CA ILE A 36 -3.26 1.44 0.81
C ILE A 36 -4.06 0.16 0.53
N GLU A 37 -5.36 0.18 0.79
CA GLU A 37 -6.22 -0.98 0.56
C GLU A 37 -6.27 -1.37 -0.91
N ASN A 38 -6.38 -0.40 -1.80
CA ASN A 38 -6.39 -0.65 -3.23
C ASN A 38 -5.06 -1.23 -3.72
N CYS A 39 -3.95 -0.70 -3.21
CA CYS A 39 -2.62 -1.21 -3.55
C CYS A 39 -2.42 -2.62 -3.01
N TYR A 40 -2.87 -2.89 -1.79
CA TYR A 40 -2.75 -4.22 -1.21
C TYR A 40 -3.60 -5.25 -1.97
N SER A 41 -4.80 -4.88 -2.36
CA SER A 41 -5.68 -5.78 -3.11
C SER A 41 -5.03 -6.21 -4.43
N ARG A 42 -4.42 -5.29 -5.17
CA ARG A 42 -3.69 -5.61 -6.40
C ARG A 42 -2.45 -6.46 -6.12
N PHE A 43 -1.70 -6.10 -5.10
CA PHE A 43 -0.52 -6.84 -4.65
C PHE A 43 -0.88 -8.28 -4.31
N GLN A 44 -1.94 -8.48 -3.53
CA GLN A 44 -2.39 -9.79 -3.11
C GLN A 44 -2.82 -10.65 -4.32
N SER A 45 -3.61 -10.08 -5.23
CA SER A 45 -4.08 -10.79 -6.41
C SER A 45 -2.92 -11.22 -7.31
N GLU A 46 -1.99 -10.30 -7.56
CA GLU A 46 -0.85 -10.54 -8.43
C GLU A 46 0.07 -11.62 -7.86
N TRP A 47 0.43 -11.50 -6.59
CA TRP A 47 1.37 -12.42 -5.98
C TRP A 47 0.76 -13.77 -5.64
N THR A 48 -0.55 -13.84 -5.36
CA THR A 48 -1.22 -15.11 -5.18
C THR A 48 -1.09 -15.98 -6.44
N VAL A 49 -1.33 -15.38 -7.61
CA VAL A 49 -1.19 -16.08 -8.88
C VAL A 49 0.25 -16.53 -9.11
N LYS A 50 1.22 -15.67 -8.85
CA LYS A 50 2.63 -15.99 -9.03
C LYS A 50 3.07 -17.14 -8.11
N LEU A 51 2.64 -17.12 -6.86
CA LEU A 51 2.97 -18.17 -5.90
C LEU A 51 2.33 -19.51 -6.30
N MET A 52 1.09 -19.49 -6.76
CA MET A 52 0.40 -20.70 -7.19
C MET A 52 1.03 -21.31 -8.43
N ASN A 53 1.64 -20.50 -9.28
CA ASN A 53 2.31 -20.96 -10.49
C ASN A 53 3.78 -21.27 -10.31
N ASP A 54 4.33 -21.05 -9.12
CA ASP A 54 5.74 -21.30 -8.81
C ASP A 54 5.92 -22.74 -8.32
N ALA A 55 6.50 -23.57 -9.17
CA ALA A 55 6.69 -24.99 -8.85
C ALA A 55 7.65 -25.21 -7.67
N SER A 56 8.51 -24.24 -7.37
CA SER A 56 9.45 -24.34 -6.25
C SER A 56 8.82 -23.88 -4.92
N PHE A 57 7.65 -23.26 -4.97
CA PHE A 57 6.96 -22.80 -3.76
C PHE A 57 5.96 -23.85 -3.30
N SER A 58 6.25 -24.45 -2.15
CA SER A 58 5.41 -25.53 -1.58
C SER A 58 4.78 -25.17 -0.24
N ASP A 59 5.13 -24.01 0.33
CA ASP A 59 4.62 -23.59 1.63
C ASP A 59 3.19 -23.06 1.51
N PRO A 60 2.38 -23.12 2.59
CA PRO A 60 1.06 -22.51 2.59
C PRO A 60 1.14 -21.01 2.39
N ILE A 61 0.19 -20.45 1.65
CA ILE A 61 0.08 -19.00 1.48
C ILE A 61 -0.60 -18.43 2.71
N PRO A 62 0.04 -17.48 3.45
CA PRO A 62 -0.58 -16.88 4.63
C PRO A 62 -1.90 -16.18 4.29
N SER A 63 -2.91 -16.35 5.15
CA SER A 63 -4.21 -15.72 4.96
C SER A 63 -4.28 -14.30 5.53
N ASN A 64 -3.37 -13.95 6.47
CA ASN A 64 -3.36 -12.62 7.05
C ASN A 64 -2.44 -11.68 6.26
N LYS A 65 -2.75 -10.40 6.33
CA LYS A 65 -2.04 -9.36 5.59
C LYS A 65 -0.57 -9.30 5.94
N SER A 66 -0.26 -9.30 7.24
CA SER A 66 1.12 -9.18 7.72
C SER A 66 1.98 -10.34 7.25
N GLY A 67 1.48 -11.57 7.38
CA GLY A 67 2.20 -12.76 6.94
C GLY A 67 2.40 -12.80 5.45
N PHE A 68 1.37 -12.42 4.69
CA PHE A 68 1.46 -12.39 3.23
C PHE A 68 2.51 -11.37 2.74
N ILE A 69 2.48 -10.17 3.30
CA ILE A 69 3.44 -9.12 2.94
C ILE A 69 4.86 -9.57 3.29
N THR A 70 5.06 -10.14 4.48
CA THR A 70 6.38 -10.61 4.92
C THR A 70 6.90 -11.70 3.99
N LEU A 71 6.05 -12.65 3.62
CA LEU A 71 6.43 -13.73 2.71
C LEU A 71 6.89 -13.17 1.37
N VAL A 72 6.09 -12.32 0.75
CA VAL A 72 6.36 -11.81 -0.60
C VAL A 72 7.57 -10.89 -0.61
N THR A 73 7.63 -9.93 0.31
CA THR A 73 8.74 -8.96 0.32
C THR A 73 10.08 -9.58 0.71
N GLY A 74 10.05 -10.75 1.34
CA GLY A 74 11.28 -11.49 1.66
C GLY A 74 11.80 -12.36 0.51
N ARG A 75 11.06 -12.48 -0.60
CA ARG A 75 11.50 -13.29 -1.74
C ARG A 75 12.58 -12.58 -2.55
N SER A 76 13.47 -13.37 -3.14
CA SER A 76 14.54 -12.82 -3.97
C SER A 76 14.03 -12.22 -5.28
N ASP A 77 12.86 -12.64 -5.73
CA ASP A 77 12.26 -12.14 -6.97
C ASP A 77 11.33 -10.95 -6.78
N TYR A 78 11.14 -10.50 -5.51
CA TYR A 78 10.34 -9.32 -5.24
C TYR A 78 11.17 -8.05 -5.47
N LYS A 79 10.56 -7.09 -6.16
CA LYS A 79 11.12 -5.75 -6.35
C LYS A 79 10.03 -4.70 -6.14
N ASN A 80 10.32 -3.66 -5.36
CA ASN A 80 9.38 -2.55 -5.20
C ASN A 80 9.38 -1.69 -6.46
N ARG A 81 8.51 -0.66 -6.49
CA ARG A 81 8.36 0.18 -7.69
C ARG A 81 9.67 0.83 -8.11
N ALA A 82 10.43 1.36 -7.14
CA ALA A 82 11.70 2.02 -7.43
C ALA A 82 12.72 1.05 -8.04
N GLU A 83 12.77 -0.16 -7.50
CA GLU A 83 13.67 -1.20 -8.00
C GLU A 83 13.27 -1.66 -9.41
N ARG A 84 11.96 -1.77 -9.70
CA ARG A 84 11.48 -2.16 -11.03
C ARG A 84 11.73 -1.09 -12.08
N ASP A 85 11.69 0.17 -11.67
CA ASP A 85 11.86 1.31 -12.58
C ASP A 85 13.31 1.72 -12.78
N SER A 86 14.25 1.13 -12.04
CA SER A 86 15.67 1.46 -12.16
C SER A 86 16.39 0.70 -13.27
#